data_a75414532db882d8a3a6688c792e88ba
#
_entry.id   a75414532db882d8a3a6688c792e88ba
#
_cell.length_a   1.000
_cell.length_b   1.000
_cell.length_c   1.000
_cell.angle_alpha   90.00
_cell.angle_beta   90.00
_cell.angle_gamma   90.00
#
_symmetry.space_group_name_H-M   'P 1'
#
loop_
_entity.id
_entity.type
_entity.pdbx_description
1 polymer ?
#
loop_
_entity_poly.entity_id
_entity_poly.type
_entity_poly.pdbx_seq_one_letter_code
_entity_poly.pdbx_strand_id
1 'polypeptide(L)'
;QNGDGLLYGLGATFTPVGGLIMRLYAGINEQNKEGQKDVMNYSAFIGYKGDKFSVGAEYNVMENTKGKEDLNQTGVSVYGTLKTGKNSEVFARFDDLSSNDGWNEVKNDYGKYVDQSMLMVGAQWKVGKYVKIAPNFRVTMPKADGADEKYYGYISCYFGL
;
A
#
# COMPACT_ATOMS: atom_id res chain seq x y z
N GLN A 1 -17.07 3.59 17.55
CA GLN A 1 -17.24 4.95 16.99
C GLN A 1 -15.90 5.63 17.13
N ASN A 2 -15.29 5.99 15.99
CA ASN A 2 -14.11 6.84 15.96
C ASN A 2 -14.55 8.21 16.51
N GLY A 3 -13.74 8.80 17.38
CA GLY A 3 -14.03 10.11 17.94
C GLY A 3 -14.22 11.15 16.84
N ASP A 4 -14.89 12.25 17.16
CA ASP A 4 -15.20 13.37 16.25
C ASP A 4 -13.95 14.21 15.85
N GLY A 5 -12.80 13.58 15.69
CA GLY A 5 -11.55 14.22 15.26
C GLY A 5 -11.57 14.58 13.78
N LEU A 6 -10.93 15.70 13.44
CA LEU A 6 -10.79 16.15 12.05
C LEU A 6 -9.53 15.56 11.40
N LEU A 7 -9.61 15.29 10.12
CA LEU A 7 -8.47 14.90 9.29
C LEU A 7 -8.04 16.09 8.43
N TYR A 8 -6.81 16.54 8.63
CA TYR A 8 -6.18 17.55 7.79
C TYR A 8 -5.10 16.89 6.94
N GLY A 9 -4.97 17.28 5.70
CA GLY A 9 -3.93 16.77 4.83
C GLY A 9 -3.55 17.75 3.73
N LEU A 10 -2.27 17.72 3.40
CA LEU A 10 -1.70 18.47 2.29
C LEU A 10 -0.87 17.52 1.43
N GLY A 11 -1.04 17.63 0.12
CA GLY A 11 -0.24 16.85 -0.84
C GLY A 11 0.23 17.70 -2.00
N ALA A 12 1.40 17.34 -2.54
CA ALA A 12 1.94 17.95 -3.74
C ALA A 12 2.34 16.87 -4.74
N THR A 13 2.05 17.09 -6.01
CA THR A 13 2.46 16.22 -7.12
C THR A 13 3.32 17.01 -8.10
N PHE A 14 4.47 16.43 -8.45
CA PHE A 14 5.43 17.01 -9.38
C PHE A 14 5.61 16.07 -10.58
N THR A 15 5.66 16.64 -11.77
CA THR A 15 5.89 15.92 -13.03
C THR A 15 7.03 16.61 -13.80
N PRO A 16 8.29 16.48 -13.32
CA PRO A 16 9.40 17.30 -13.82
C PRO A 16 9.80 16.97 -15.26
N VAL A 17 9.61 15.73 -15.69
CA VAL A 17 9.87 15.26 -17.06
C VAL A 17 8.83 14.23 -17.47
N GLY A 18 8.71 13.99 -18.77
CA GLY A 18 7.72 13.05 -19.31
C GLY A 18 7.83 11.66 -18.67
N GLY A 19 6.70 11.17 -18.15
CA GLY A 19 6.60 9.87 -17.50
C GLY A 19 7.02 9.82 -16.02
N LEU A 20 7.79 10.78 -15.51
CA LEU A 20 8.19 10.82 -14.10
C LEU A 20 7.14 11.55 -13.25
N ILE A 21 6.71 10.91 -12.17
CA ILE A 21 5.74 11.45 -11.22
C ILE A 21 6.34 11.31 -9.82
N MET A 22 6.29 12.39 -9.05
CA MET A 22 6.67 12.41 -7.64
C MET A 22 5.51 12.97 -6.83
N ARG A 23 5.24 12.41 -5.67
CA ARG A 23 4.21 12.90 -4.74
C ARG A 23 4.76 12.95 -3.33
N LEU A 24 4.38 14.00 -2.61
CA LEU A 24 4.58 14.12 -1.18
C LEU A 24 3.23 14.37 -0.54
N TYR A 25 3.03 13.78 0.62
CA TYR A 25 1.82 13.98 1.41
C TYR A 25 2.17 14.07 2.90
N ALA A 26 1.48 14.93 3.62
CA ALA A 26 1.48 14.99 5.07
C ALA A 26 0.04 15.18 5.57
N GLY A 27 -0.34 14.52 6.65
CA GLY A 27 -1.66 14.62 7.22
C GLY A 27 -1.66 14.39 8.73
N ILE A 28 -2.64 14.97 9.41
CA ILE A 28 -2.89 14.83 10.84
C ILE A 28 -4.33 14.37 11.01
N ASN A 29 -4.53 13.31 11.76
CA ASN A 29 -5.83 12.81 12.18
C ASN A 29 -5.96 13.04 13.70
N GLU A 30 -6.72 14.05 14.06
CA GLU A 30 -6.96 14.40 15.46
C GLU A 30 -7.66 13.27 16.21
N GLN A 31 -7.20 13.05 17.45
CA GLN A 31 -7.80 12.06 18.35
C GLN A 31 -8.45 12.79 19.52
N ASN A 32 -9.78 12.84 19.55
CA ASN A 32 -10.55 13.56 20.59
C ASN A 32 -10.79 12.75 21.88
N LYS A 33 -10.04 11.66 22.09
CA LYS A 33 -10.13 10.86 23.32
C LYS A 33 -8.99 11.21 24.25
N GLU A 34 -9.33 11.36 25.53
CA GLU A 34 -8.34 11.61 26.58
C GLU A 34 -7.26 10.52 26.59
N GLY A 35 -5.99 10.93 26.65
CA GLY A 35 -4.83 10.02 26.64
C GLY A 35 -4.42 9.52 25.26
N GLN A 36 -5.11 9.94 24.18
CA GLN A 36 -4.68 9.62 22.82
C GLN A 36 -3.89 10.78 22.21
N LYS A 37 -2.92 10.43 21.36
CA LYS A 37 -2.13 11.37 20.54
C LYS A 37 -2.68 11.43 19.14
N ASP A 38 -2.56 12.58 18.50
CA ASP A 38 -2.90 12.72 17.10
C ASP A 38 -2.05 11.81 16.23
N VAL A 39 -2.67 11.18 15.24
CA VAL A 39 -1.99 10.30 14.30
C VAL A 39 -1.47 11.15 13.14
N MET A 40 -0.15 11.14 12.94
CA MET A 40 0.48 11.82 11.82
C MET A 40 0.79 10.82 10.69
N ASN A 41 0.56 11.24 9.46
CA ASN A 41 0.80 10.44 8.27
C ASN A 41 1.68 11.21 7.30
N TYR A 42 2.75 10.58 6.82
CA TYR A 42 3.63 11.11 5.80
C TYR A 42 3.79 10.08 4.69
N SER A 43 3.81 10.52 3.44
CA SER A 43 4.15 9.65 2.34
C SER A 43 4.98 10.35 1.29
N ALA A 44 5.87 9.58 0.66
CA ALA A 44 6.62 9.97 -0.49
C ALA A 44 6.50 8.90 -1.57
N PHE A 45 6.18 9.29 -2.77
CA PHE A 45 6.04 8.42 -3.92
C PHE A 45 6.91 8.92 -5.07
N ILE A 46 7.56 7.99 -5.77
CA ILE A 46 8.20 8.21 -7.05
C ILE A 46 7.77 7.12 -8.03
N GLY A 47 7.42 7.51 -9.25
CA GLY A 47 7.02 6.56 -10.28
C GLY A 47 7.42 7.04 -11.66
N TYR A 48 7.68 6.07 -12.52
CA TYR A 48 7.92 6.32 -13.93
C TYR A 48 6.96 5.49 -14.79
N LYS A 49 6.37 6.13 -15.78
CA LYS A 49 5.48 5.49 -16.76
C LYS A 49 6.02 5.73 -18.16
N GLY A 50 6.60 4.69 -18.73
CA GLY A 50 6.99 4.64 -20.14
C GLY A 50 5.95 3.96 -21.03
N ASP A 51 6.28 3.79 -22.30
CA ASP A 51 5.39 3.18 -23.29
C ASP A 51 5.13 1.70 -23.03
N LYS A 52 6.16 0.98 -22.60
CA LYS A 52 6.13 -0.47 -22.41
C LYS A 52 6.06 -0.92 -20.95
N PHE A 53 6.49 -0.09 -20.03
CA PHE A 53 6.55 -0.44 -18.62
C PHE A 53 6.19 0.74 -17.72
N SER A 54 5.79 0.44 -16.49
CA SER A 54 5.74 1.40 -15.41
C SER A 54 6.37 0.81 -14.15
N VAL A 55 6.99 1.65 -13.35
CA VAL A 55 7.53 1.30 -12.03
C VAL A 55 7.17 2.39 -11.04
N GLY A 56 7.03 2.03 -9.78
CA GLY A 56 6.79 2.98 -8.71
C GLY A 56 7.30 2.45 -7.38
N ALA A 57 7.68 3.37 -6.52
CA ALA A 57 8.03 3.10 -5.14
C ALA A 57 7.36 4.13 -4.25
N GLU A 58 6.93 3.69 -3.08
CA GLU A 58 6.26 4.49 -2.08
C GLU A 58 6.82 4.17 -0.70
N TYR A 59 7.03 5.22 0.09
CA TYR A 59 7.40 5.14 1.50
C TYR A 59 6.37 5.89 2.32
N ASN A 60 5.83 5.23 3.34
CA ASN A 60 4.81 5.77 4.22
C ASN A 60 5.28 5.68 5.67
N VAL A 61 4.98 6.70 6.45
CA VAL A 61 5.18 6.73 7.90
C VAL A 61 3.87 7.11 8.56
N MET A 62 3.50 6.38 9.60
CA MET A 62 2.39 6.72 10.48
C MET A 62 2.93 6.79 11.90
N GLU A 63 2.88 7.98 12.52
CA GLU A 63 3.26 8.19 13.90
C GLU A 63 2.03 8.15 14.79
N ASN A 64 2.22 7.72 16.03
CA ASN A 64 1.17 7.55 17.05
C ASN A 64 -0.01 6.69 16.57
N THR A 65 0.29 5.61 15.86
CA THR A 65 -0.72 4.71 15.30
C THR A 65 -1.76 4.30 16.35
N LYS A 66 -3.04 4.35 15.98
CA LYS A 66 -4.18 4.13 16.89
C LYS A 66 -4.23 5.11 18.07
N GLY A 67 -3.62 6.27 17.97
CA GLY A 67 -3.56 7.27 19.03
C GLY A 67 -2.60 6.91 20.19
N LYS A 68 -1.75 5.91 20.02
CA LYS A 68 -0.73 5.52 20.99
C LYS A 68 0.54 6.32 20.78
N GLU A 69 0.99 7.01 21.83
CA GLU A 69 2.27 7.74 21.80
C GLU A 69 3.44 6.81 21.45
N ASP A 70 4.32 7.29 20.58
CA ASP A 70 5.52 6.60 20.10
C ASP A 70 5.30 5.27 19.37
N LEU A 71 4.06 4.91 19.07
CA LEU A 71 3.78 3.76 18.24
C LEU A 71 3.81 4.17 16.77
N ASN A 72 4.88 3.82 16.08
CA ASN A 72 5.12 4.23 14.71
C ASN A 72 5.10 3.03 13.77
N GLN A 73 4.54 3.23 12.59
CA GLN A 73 4.53 2.25 11.50
C GLN A 73 5.20 2.84 10.27
N THR A 74 5.96 2.01 9.58
CA THR A 74 6.56 2.34 8.28
C THR A 74 6.10 1.34 7.23
N GLY A 75 5.75 1.85 6.06
CA GLY A 75 5.37 1.04 4.91
C GLY A 75 6.26 1.36 3.71
N VAL A 76 6.72 0.32 3.04
CA VAL A 76 7.42 0.42 1.76
C VAL A 76 6.63 -0.36 0.73
N SER A 77 6.40 0.24 -0.44
CA SER A 77 5.82 -0.45 -1.59
C SER A 77 6.69 -0.24 -2.81
N VAL A 78 6.95 -1.31 -3.54
CA VAL A 78 7.60 -1.25 -4.86
C VAL A 78 6.75 -2.06 -5.83
N TYR A 79 6.44 -1.50 -6.98
CA TYR A 79 5.61 -2.19 -7.96
C TYR A 79 5.98 -1.82 -9.40
N GLY A 80 5.62 -2.70 -10.30
CA GLY A 80 5.86 -2.49 -11.71
C GLY A 80 4.90 -3.27 -12.59
N THR A 81 4.77 -2.77 -13.80
CA THR A 81 4.02 -3.44 -14.88
C THR A 81 4.88 -3.48 -16.15
N LEU A 82 4.70 -4.51 -16.93
CA LEU A 82 5.33 -4.65 -18.25
C LEU A 82 4.27 -5.09 -19.27
N LYS A 83 4.08 -4.30 -20.32
CA LYS A 83 3.22 -4.68 -21.45
C LYS A 83 3.83 -5.84 -22.19
N THR A 84 3.12 -6.95 -22.26
CA THR A 84 3.52 -8.17 -22.98
C THR A 84 2.85 -8.28 -24.35
N GLY A 85 1.87 -7.44 -24.60
CA GLY A 85 1.13 -7.38 -25.86
C GLY A 85 0.25 -6.13 -25.95
N LYS A 86 -0.54 -6.04 -27.01
CA LYS A 86 -1.45 -4.91 -27.24
C LYS A 86 -2.52 -4.77 -26.14
N ASN A 87 -2.96 -5.91 -25.61
CA ASN A 87 -4.05 -5.99 -24.62
C ASN A 87 -3.64 -6.73 -23.36
N SER A 88 -2.36 -7.00 -23.16
CA SER A 88 -1.85 -7.79 -22.04
C SER A 88 -0.67 -7.11 -21.37
N GLU A 89 -0.58 -7.29 -20.07
CA GLU A 89 0.56 -6.88 -19.25
C GLU A 89 0.75 -7.85 -18.08
N VAL A 90 1.97 -7.95 -17.59
CA VAL A 90 2.30 -8.61 -16.32
C VAL A 90 2.62 -7.56 -15.29
N PHE A 91 2.41 -7.90 -14.02
CA PHE A 91 2.70 -6.99 -12.93
C PHE A 91 3.25 -7.73 -11.73
N ALA A 92 4.04 -7.01 -10.95
CA ALA A 92 4.50 -7.45 -9.65
C ALA A 92 4.44 -6.30 -8.66
N ARG A 93 4.23 -6.62 -7.39
CA ARG A 93 4.23 -5.67 -6.27
C ARG A 93 4.79 -6.36 -5.04
N PHE A 94 5.64 -5.64 -4.34
CA PHE A 94 6.13 -5.99 -3.01
C PHE A 94 5.75 -4.87 -2.05
N ASP A 95 5.16 -5.24 -0.91
CA ASP A 95 4.85 -4.34 0.19
C ASP A 95 5.51 -4.86 1.45
N ASP A 96 6.03 -3.96 2.27
CA ASP A 96 6.55 -4.24 3.60
C ASP A 96 5.96 -3.26 4.60
N LEU A 97 5.37 -3.78 5.66
CA LEU A 97 4.87 -3.01 6.78
C LEU A 97 5.58 -3.43 8.06
N SER A 98 6.14 -2.46 8.75
CA SER A 98 6.88 -2.65 10.00
C SER A 98 6.43 -1.61 11.03
N SER A 99 6.37 -2.04 12.28
CA SER A 99 6.14 -1.18 13.42
C SER A 99 7.37 -1.17 14.34
N ASN A 100 7.53 -0.16 15.15
CA ASN A 100 8.47 -0.20 16.26
C ASN A 100 7.87 -0.97 17.45
N ASP A 101 8.73 -1.40 18.38
CA ASP A 101 8.39 -1.97 19.70
C ASP A 101 7.40 -3.15 19.73
N GLY A 102 7.79 -4.27 19.12
CA GLY A 102 7.14 -5.55 19.38
C GLY A 102 5.72 -5.71 18.80
N TRP A 103 5.32 -4.82 17.91
CA TRP A 103 4.02 -4.92 17.23
C TRP A 103 3.98 -5.97 16.12
N ASN A 104 5.11 -6.60 15.82
CA ASN A 104 5.17 -7.73 14.91
C ASN A 104 4.22 -8.89 15.29
N GLU A 105 3.92 -9.06 16.59
CA GLU A 105 2.99 -10.08 17.09
C GLU A 105 1.52 -9.61 17.20
N VAL A 106 1.25 -8.32 17.00
CA VAL A 106 -0.12 -7.78 17.09
C VAL A 106 -0.94 -8.19 15.88
N LYS A 107 -2.11 -8.74 16.14
CA LYS A 107 -3.11 -9.06 15.13
C LYS A 107 -4.14 -7.92 15.02
N ASN A 108 -4.57 -7.63 13.81
CA ASN A 108 -5.69 -6.75 13.56
C ASN A 108 -7.04 -7.42 13.93
N ASP A 109 -8.15 -6.69 13.81
CA ASP A 109 -9.51 -7.17 14.14
C ASP A 109 -9.94 -8.42 13.35
N TYR A 110 -9.25 -8.74 12.25
CA TYR A 110 -9.46 -9.93 11.43
C TYR A 110 -8.49 -11.09 11.77
N GLY A 111 -7.74 -10.99 12.89
CA GLY A 111 -6.77 -11.99 13.31
C GLY A 111 -5.52 -12.09 12.44
N LYS A 112 -5.25 -11.10 11.59
CA LYS A 112 -4.04 -11.01 10.75
C LYS A 112 -2.98 -10.17 11.45
N TYR A 113 -1.73 -10.60 11.38
CA TYR A 113 -0.61 -9.83 11.88
C TYR A 113 -0.53 -8.47 11.17
N VAL A 114 -0.22 -7.43 11.93
CA VAL A 114 -0.08 -6.07 11.40
C VAL A 114 1.21 -5.95 10.62
N ASP A 115 2.31 -6.38 11.22
CA ASP A 115 3.63 -6.34 10.58
C ASP A 115 3.82 -7.55 9.68
N GLN A 116 3.96 -7.27 8.42
CA GLN A 116 4.07 -8.31 7.39
C GLN A 116 4.67 -7.76 6.11
N SER A 117 5.26 -8.64 5.32
CA SER A 117 5.56 -8.37 3.92
C SER A 117 4.55 -9.07 3.02
N MET A 118 4.32 -8.55 1.83
CA MET A 118 3.48 -9.16 0.82
C MET A 118 4.16 -9.11 -0.55
N LEU A 119 4.17 -10.23 -1.23
CA LEU A 119 4.53 -10.30 -2.65
C LEU A 119 3.27 -10.62 -3.47
N MET A 120 3.04 -9.87 -4.52
CA MET A 120 1.99 -10.13 -5.49
C MET A 120 2.57 -10.18 -6.90
N VAL A 121 2.19 -11.19 -7.66
CA VAL A 121 2.51 -11.30 -9.09
C VAL A 121 1.26 -11.67 -9.86
N GLY A 122 1.14 -11.18 -11.09
CA GLY A 122 -0.03 -11.49 -11.90
C GLY A 122 0.11 -11.04 -13.34
N ALA A 123 -0.93 -11.34 -14.09
CA ALA A 123 -1.08 -10.87 -15.45
C ALA A 123 -2.47 -10.29 -15.65
N GLN A 124 -2.60 -9.33 -16.55
CA GLN A 124 -3.86 -8.67 -16.85
C GLN A 124 -4.11 -8.69 -18.36
N TRP A 125 -5.35 -8.96 -18.73
CA TRP A 125 -5.82 -8.91 -20.10
C TRP A 125 -7.02 -7.99 -20.23
N LYS A 126 -7.00 -7.13 -21.22
CA LYS A 126 -8.15 -6.35 -21.64
C LYS A 126 -9.02 -7.21 -22.57
N VAL A 127 -10.21 -7.57 -22.09
CA VAL A 127 -11.20 -8.37 -22.82
C VAL A 127 -12.31 -7.43 -23.31
N GLY A 128 -12.20 -7.01 -24.57
CA GLY A 128 -13.11 -6.03 -25.12
C GLY A 128 -12.85 -4.59 -24.64
N LYS A 129 -13.89 -3.74 -24.73
CA LYS A 129 -13.76 -2.29 -24.46
C LYS A 129 -13.76 -1.96 -22.97
N TYR A 130 -14.50 -2.72 -22.17
CA TYR A 130 -14.88 -2.32 -20.81
C TYR A 130 -14.43 -3.30 -19.71
N VAL A 131 -13.84 -4.44 -20.08
CA VAL A 131 -13.52 -5.49 -19.12
C VAL A 131 -12.02 -5.77 -19.13
N LYS A 132 -11.44 -5.89 -17.92
CA LYS A 132 -10.12 -6.43 -17.72
C LYS A 132 -10.20 -7.58 -16.72
N ILE A 133 -9.44 -8.63 -16.96
CA ILE A 133 -9.32 -9.80 -16.10
C ILE A 133 -7.87 -9.91 -15.66
N ALA A 134 -7.64 -10.07 -14.37
CA ALA A 134 -6.30 -10.11 -13.79
C ALA A 134 -6.17 -11.23 -12.76
N PRO A 135 -5.86 -12.47 -13.16
CA PRO A 135 -5.42 -13.48 -12.21
C PRO A 135 -4.12 -13.05 -11.56
N ASN A 136 -4.04 -13.26 -10.26
CA ASN A 136 -2.85 -12.95 -9.48
C ASN A 136 -2.67 -13.92 -8.33
N PHE A 137 -1.42 -14.07 -7.93
CA PHE A 137 -0.98 -14.85 -6.80
C PHE A 137 -0.35 -13.92 -5.77
N ARG A 138 -0.65 -14.17 -4.49
CA ARG A 138 -0.14 -13.36 -3.37
C ARG A 138 0.42 -14.27 -2.29
N VAL A 139 1.54 -13.86 -1.74
CA VAL A 139 2.14 -14.44 -0.55
C VAL A 139 2.17 -13.34 0.51
N THR A 140 1.65 -13.63 1.69
CA THR A 140 1.77 -12.77 2.86
C THR A 140 2.69 -13.46 3.87
N MET A 141 3.71 -12.75 4.29
CA MET A 141 4.78 -13.20 5.20
C MET A 141 4.71 -12.37 6.48
N PRO A 142 4.02 -12.85 7.54
CA PRO A 142 4.01 -12.17 8.84
C PRO A 142 5.41 -12.07 9.42
N LYS A 143 5.71 -11.00 10.17
CA LYS A 143 6.99 -10.81 10.85
C LYS A 143 7.01 -11.38 12.27
N ALA A 144 5.88 -11.91 12.76
CA ALA A 144 5.81 -12.56 14.06
C ALA A 144 6.51 -13.91 14.04
N ASP A 145 7.23 -14.22 15.12
CA ASP A 145 7.93 -15.48 15.26
C ASP A 145 6.95 -16.68 15.24
N GLY A 146 7.28 -17.69 14.46
CA GLY A 146 6.46 -18.89 14.30
C GLY A 146 5.14 -18.69 13.55
N ALA A 147 4.92 -17.54 12.93
CA ALA A 147 3.74 -17.31 12.10
C ALA A 147 3.92 -17.88 10.69
N ASP A 148 2.92 -18.63 10.23
CA ASP A 148 2.94 -19.24 8.90
C ASP A 148 2.70 -18.21 7.80
N GLU A 149 3.39 -18.38 6.68
CA GLU A 149 3.10 -17.68 5.44
C GLU A 149 1.71 -18.07 4.90
N LYS A 150 1.06 -17.12 4.23
CA LYS A 150 -0.27 -17.36 3.64
C LYS A 150 -0.24 -17.12 2.15
N TYR A 151 -0.80 -18.06 1.41
CA TYR A 151 -0.83 -18.08 -0.05
C TYR A 151 -2.25 -17.90 -0.56
N TYR A 152 -2.43 -17.01 -1.54
CA TYR A 152 -3.75 -16.70 -2.10
C TYR A 152 -3.69 -16.63 -3.62
N GLY A 153 -4.68 -17.23 -4.26
CA GLY A 153 -4.96 -17.03 -5.69
C GLY A 153 -6.23 -16.20 -5.86
N TYR A 154 -6.17 -15.17 -6.71
CA TYR A 154 -7.31 -14.31 -7.01
C TYR A 154 -7.50 -14.17 -8.52
N ILE A 155 -8.74 -13.97 -8.92
CA ILE A 155 -9.11 -13.47 -10.24
C ILE A 155 -9.82 -12.14 -10.03
N SER A 156 -9.13 -11.04 -10.33
CA SER A 156 -9.70 -9.69 -10.25
C SER A 156 -10.33 -9.33 -11.59
N CYS A 157 -11.56 -8.82 -11.55
CA CYS A 157 -12.26 -8.34 -12.73
C CYS A 157 -12.53 -6.84 -12.57
N TYR A 158 -12.17 -6.05 -13.57
CA TYR A 158 -12.41 -4.62 -13.62
C TYR A 158 -13.41 -4.31 -14.72
N PHE A 159 -14.43 -3.56 -14.37
CA PHE A 159 -15.45 -3.09 -15.30
C PHE A 159 -15.36 -1.57 -15.39
N GLY A 160 -15.15 -1.03 -16.59
CA GLY A 160 -15.15 0.41 -16.88
C GLY A 160 -16.38 0.76 -17.69
N LEU A 161 -17.08 1.83 -17.33
CA LEU A 161 -18.18 2.41 -18.09
C LEU A 161 -17.66 3.49 -19.04
#